data_ad043d0ddc0b90a94d92cea2ac6c30fb
#
_entry.id   ad043d0ddc0b90a94d92cea2ac6c30fb
#
_cell.length_a   1.000
_cell.length_b   1.000
_cell.length_c   1.000
_cell.angle_alpha   90.00
_cell.angle_beta   90.00
_cell.angle_gamma   90.00
#
_symmetry.space_group_name_H-M   'P 1'
#
loop_
_entity.id
_entity.type
_entity.pdbx_description
1 polymer ?
#
loop_
_entity_poly.entity_id
_entity_poly.type
_entity_poly.pdbx_seq_one_letter_code
_entity_poly.pdbx_strand_id
1 'polypeptide(L)'
;YDEKGESPIVTFHDVEGENQTSVNNMTFDAKTGKHKIYVLANVGSEDAAKEYTTEQALLSKQIESQEPMGTEMMLGFVAKDMETSINLYNSGNNEVIDITGDASFAAKVVPPYSKITFKITKDLPSDKHVYLAITEVNVRHLPVKYSLLPYEKWTMDNGVSGESIISLYENKSAKPEDEVDGLATGRDFYMYENLQGENNINNDDPSLKTPVGLEVPTIGDGKIDYTEWFKKWSSVPCTYIEVKGNYTIFTSEPGVNHVGDGEINYRFFLGENSTSDFNIKRNTHYNVTLAFTGLAGKNELQYEWRVQADLENSTFYPKGTLVIDGAPSTIGIVPFYVVNNSGSAVNMTT
;
A
#
# COMPACT_ATOMS: atom_id res chain seq x y z
N TYR A 1 -12.05 -15.47 24.43
CA TYR A 1 -13.54 -15.59 24.32
C TYR A 1 -13.94 -17.06 24.44
N ASP A 2 -15.15 -17.31 24.91
CA ASP A 2 -15.77 -18.63 24.82
C ASP A 2 -16.10 -18.99 23.34
N GLU A 3 -16.62 -20.19 23.11
CA GLU A 3 -16.99 -20.67 21.75
C GLU A 3 -18.05 -19.80 21.04
N LYS A 4 -18.79 -18.98 21.79
CA LYS A 4 -19.79 -18.04 21.25
C LYS A 4 -19.22 -16.67 20.93
N GLY A 5 -17.96 -16.41 21.29
CA GLY A 5 -17.33 -15.11 21.14
C GLY A 5 -17.67 -14.12 22.26
N GLU A 6 -18.08 -14.60 23.41
CA GLU A 6 -18.41 -13.82 24.60
C GLU A 6 -17.43 -14.08 25.75
N SER A 7 -17.61 -13.38 26.86
CA SER A 7 -16.89 -13.63 28.12
C SER A 7 -15.34 -13.63 27.98
N PRO A 8 -14.73 -12.54 27.50
CA PRO A 8 -13.28 -12.52 27.29
C PRO A 8 -12.53 -12.62 28.60
N ILE A 9 -11.44 -13.41 28.57
CA ILE A 9 -10.39 -13.37 29.58
C ILE A 9 -9.23 -12.65 28.92
N VAL A 10 -8.77 -11.56 29.53
CA VAL A 10 -7.66 -10.75 29.03
C VAL A 10 -6.43 -11.02 29.89
N THR A 11 -5.33 -11.37 29.26
CA THR A 11 -4.00 -11.39 29.91
C THR A 11 -3.14 -10.39 29.17
N PHE A 12 -2.53 -9.48 29.93
CA PHE A 12 -1.67 -8.44 29.40
C PHE A 12 -0.20 -8.74 29.76
N HIS A 13 0.68 -8.59 28.78
CA HIS A 13 2.11 -8.70 28.96
C HIS A 13 2.78 -7.45 28.41
N ASP A 14 3.58 -6.81 29.24
CA ASP A 14 4.47 -5.75 28.77
C ASP A 14 5.73 -6.41 28.20
N VAL A 15 5.99 -6.14 26.92
CA VAL A 15 7.13 -6.72 26.20
C VAL A 15 8.22 -5.66 26.16
N GLU A 16 9.27 -5.85 26.97
CA GLU A 16 10.42 -4.96 26.98
C GLU A 16 11.27 -5.11 25.71
N GLY A 17 11.70 -4.00 25.16
CA GLY A 17 12.64 -3.93 24.02
C GLY A 17 12.00 -3.35 22.75
N GLU A 18 12.80 -2.54 22.06
CA GLU A 18 12.40 -1.95 20.77
C GLU A 18 12.60 -2.97 19.62
N ASN A 19 11.70 -2.93 18.62
CA ASN A 19 11.80 -3.71 17.39
C ASN A 19 11.86 -5.24 17.56
N GLN A 20 11.11 -5.78 18.51
CA GLN A 20 11.01 -7.21 18.69
C GLN A 20 10.32 -7.85 17.47
N THR A 21 11.02 -8.77 16.80
CA THR A 21 10.47 -9.57 15.69
C THR A 21 9.77 -10.82 16.17
N SER A 22 9.88 -11.12 17.46
CA SER A 22 9.27 -12.29 18.09
C SER A 22 9.23 -12.15 19.61
N VAL A 23 8.24 -12.73 20.26
CA VAL A 23 8.11 -12.78 21.72
C VAL A 23 8.11 -14.22 22.19
N ASN A 24 8.97 -14.53 23.17
CA ASN A 24 9.15 -15.87 23.73
C ASN A 24 8.48 -16.03 25.10
N ASN A 25 7.92 -17.19 25.35
CA ASN A 25 7.49 -17.65 26.69
C ASN A 25 6.42 -16.77 27.35
N MET A 26 5.39 -16.36 26.62
CA MET A 26 4.22 -15.75 27.23
C MET A 26 3.32 -16.83 27.83
N THR A 27 2.96 -16.66 29.09
CA THR A 27 2.03 -17.54 29.80
C THR A 27 0.75 -16.82 30.15
N PHE A 28 -0.37 -17.47 30.01
CA PHE A 28 -1.63 -16.97 30.55
C PHE A 28 -2.48 -18.10 31.12
N ASP A 29 -3.30 -17.76 32.08
CA ASP A 29 -4.25 -18.68 32.66
C ASP A 29 -5.50 -18.80 31.78
N ALA A 30 -5.84 -20.03 31.37
CA ALA A 30 -7.04 -20.32 30.65
C ALA A 30 -7.85 -21.39 31.39
N LYS A 31 -9.16 -21.27 31.39
CA LYS A 31 -10.06 -22.34 31.85
C LYS A 31 -10.06 -23.48 30.84
N THR A 32 -10.23 -24.71 31.33
CA THR A 32 -10.51 -25.86 30.43
C THR A 32 -11.80 -25.64 29.68
N GLY A 33 -11.88 -26.15 28.45
CA GLY A 33 -13.03 -26.03 27.58
C GLY A 33 -12.72 -25.40 26.23
N LYS A 34 -13.76 -25.03 25.51
CA LYS A 34 -13.68 -24.50 24.15
C LYS A 34 -13.54 -22.98 24.14
N HIS A 35 -12.51 -22.50 23.46
CA HIS A 35 -12.16 -21.08 23.40
C HIS A 35 -11.81 -20.64 21.99
N LYS A 36 -12.05 -19.37 21.71
CA LYS A 36 -11.44 -18.64 20.59
C LYS A 36 -10.36 -17.71 21.15
N ILE A 37 -9.14 -17.88 20.72
CA ILE A 37 -7.99 -17.20 21.30
C ILE A 37 -7.37 -16.27 20.25
N TYR A 38 -7.10 -15.05 20.67
CA TYR A 38 -6.51 -13.99 19.86
C TYR A 38 -5.28 -13.42 20.53
N VAL A 39 -4.33 -12.96 19.74
CA VAL A 39 -3.19 -12.15 20.20
C VAL A 39 -3.34 -10.75 19.64
N LEU A 40 -3.24 -9.77 20.52
CA LEU A 40 -3.15 -8.36 20.14
C LEU A 40 -1.76 -7.84 20.48
N ALA A 41 -1.08 -7.25 19.50
CA ALA A 41 0.14 -6.52 19.74
C ALA A 41 -0.11 -5.01 19.64
N ASN A 42 0.69 -4.23 20.36
CA ASN A 42 0.62 -2.76 20.38
C ASN A 42 -0.72 -2.22 20.88
N VAL A 43 -1.38 -2.91 21.79
CA VAL A 43 -2.69 -2.50 22.32
C VAL A 43 -2.59 -1.33 23.32
N GLY A 44 -1.39 -1.02 23.77
CA GLY A 44 -1.08 0.12 24.65
C GLY A 44 -1.27 -0.16 26.14
N SER A 45 -2.36 -0.76 26.57
CA SER A 45 -2.62 -1.09 27.99
C SER A 45 -3.60 -2.24 28.15
N GLU A 46 -3.61 -2.85 29.33
CA GLU A 46 -4.57 -3.88 29.71
C GLU A 46 -6.03 -3.35 29.68
N ASP A 47 -6.24 -2.11 30.10
CA ASP A 47 -7.58 -1.50 30.11
C ASP A 47 -8.10 -1.29 28.69
N ALA A 48 -7.23 -0.89 27.74
CA ALA A 48 -7.59 -0.80 26.33
C ALA A 48 -7.94 -2.17 25.74
N ALA A 49 -7.23 -3.24 26.14
CA ALA A 49 -7.57 -4.60 25.70
C ALA A 49 -8.93 -5.09 26.25
N LYS A 50 -9.30 -4.68 27.47
CA LYS A 50 -10.59 -5.02 28.11
C LYS A 50 -11.80 -4.34 27.48
N GLU A 51 -11.62 -3.33 26.64
CA GLU A 51 -12.72 -2.70 25.90
C GLU A 51 -13.37 -3.66 24.90
N TYR A 52 -12.66 -4.69 24.44
CA TYR A 52 -13.18 -5.69 23.49
C TYR A 52 -13.98 -6.78 24.24
N THR A 53 -15.19 -6.45 24.68
CA THR A 53 -16.03 -7.31 25.48
C THR A 53 -16.62 -8.51 24.72
N THR A 54 -16.61 -8.46 23.38
CA THR A 54 -17.03 -9.56 22.49
C THR A 54 -16.05 -9.71 21.33
N GLU A 55 -15.99 -10.91 20.78
CA GLU A 55 -15.24 -11.21 19.56
C GLU A 55 -15.64 -10.27 18.40
N GLN A 56 -16.95 -10.06 18.22
CA GLN A 56 -17.48 -9.17 17.19
C GLN A 56 -16.95 -7.73 17.35
N ALA A 57 -16.91 -7.21 18.59
CA ALA A 57 -16.38 -5.88 18.85
C ALA A 57 -14.91 -5.78 18.51
N LEU A 58 -14.12 -6.84 18.76
CA LEU A 58 -12.72 -6.91 18.37
C LEU A 58 -12.55 -6.95 16.84
N LEU A 59 -13.20 -7.88 16.18
CA LEU A 59 -12.99 -8.15 14.75
C LEU A 59 -13.52 -7.03 13.85
N SER A 60 -14.54 -6.29 14.29
CA SER A 60 -15.10 -5.15 13.56
C SER A 60 -14.45 -3.82 13.87
N LYS A 61 -13.40 -3.80 14.72
CA LYS A 61 -12.75 -2.56 15.12
C LYS A 61 -12.06 -1.88 13.94
N GLN A 62 -12.44 -0.63 13.72
CA GLN A 62 -11.76 0.31 12.83
C GLN A 62 -11.06 1.38 13.68
N ILE A 63 -9.86 1.74 13.32
CA ILE A 63 -9.02 2.67 14.06
C ILE A 63 -8.66 3.83 13.13
N GLU A 64 -8.96 5.05 13.55
CA GLU A 64 -8.59 6.25 12.81
C GLU A 64 -7.12 6.58 13.02
N SER A 65 -6.40 6.75 11.92
CA SER A 65 -4.99 7.15 11.92
C SER A 65 -4.62 7.67 10.54
N GLN A 66 -3.90 8.78 10.47
CA GLN A 66 -3.58 9.40 9.18
C GLN A 66 -2.48 8.69 8.41
N GLU A 67 -1.48 8.17 9.12
CA GLU A 67 -0.35 7.45 8.50
C GLU A 67 0.21 6.38 9.44
N PRO A 68 0.77 5.29 8.91
CA PRO A 68 1.42 4.28 9.72
C PRO A 68 2.68 4.80 10.43
N MET A 69 2.77 4.53 11.73
CA MET A 69 3.88 4.92 12.59
C MET A 69 4.71 3.72 13.11
N GLY A 70 4.32 2.49 12.76
CA GLY A 70 4.95 1.27 13.26
C GLY A 70 4.49 0.83 14.66
N THR A 71 3.53 1.55 15.23
CA THR A 71 2.94 1.27 16.55
C THR A 71 1.48 0.85 16.48
N GLU A 72 1.01 0.53 15.27
CA GLU A 72 -0.37 0.13 15.02
C GLU A 72 -0.70 -1.16 15.77
N MET A 73 -1.93 -1.20 16.29
CA MET A 73 -2.45 -2.42 16.87
C MET A 73 -2.55 -3.51 15.80
N MET A 74 -2.03 -4.68 16.11
CA MET A 74 -2.03 -5.85 15.23
C MET A 74 -2.79 -6.99 15.86
N LEU A 75 -3.45 -7.79 15.04
CA LEU A 75 -4.22 -8.98 15.44
C LEU A 75 -3.58 -10.23 14.88
N GLY A 76 -3.54 -11.28 15.69
CA GLY A 76 -3.21 -12.64 15.29
C GLY A 76 -4.22 -13.64 15.82
N PHE A 77 -4.46 -14.69 15.08
CA PHE A 77 -5.29 -15.81 15.48
C PHE A 77 -4.39 -16.92 16.03
N VAL A 78 -4.73 -17.42 17.19
CA VAL A 78 -3.99 -18.54 17.81
C VAL A 78 -4.39 -19.84 17.16
N ALA A 79 -3.41 -20.65 16.79
CA ALA A 79 -3.59 -21.94 16.17
C ALA A 79 -2.50 -22.92 16.63
N LYS A 80 -2.59 -24.17 16.19
CA LYS A 80 -1.58 -25.21 16.48
C LYS A 80 -0.21 -24.91 15.87
N ASP A 81 -0.15 -24.14 14.80
CA ASP A 81 1.06 -23.75 14.09
C ASP A 81 0.90 -22.39 13.38
N MET A 82 2.02 -21.82 12.92
CA MET A 82 2.09 -20.49 12.28
C MET A 82 1.37 -20.44 10.94
N GLU A 83 1.39 -21.51 10.17
CA GLU A 83 0.71 -21.57 8.87
C GLU A 83 -0.81 -21.55 9.05
N THR A 84 -1.30 -22.34 9.98
CA THR A 84 -2.73 -22.34 10.34
C THR A 84 -3.15 -20.98 10.88
N SER A 85 -2.35 -20.34 11.74
CA SER A 85 -2.62 -19.02 12.28
C SER A 85 -2.84 -17.97 11.17
N ILE A 86 -1.94 -17.89 10.19
CA ILE A 86 -2.08 -16.91 9.10
C ILE A 86 -3.25 -17.23 8.17
N ASN A 87 -3.53 -18.50 7.94
CA ASN A 87 -4.68 -18.91 7.12
C ASN A 87 -6.02 -18.54 7.78
N LEU A 88 -6.13 -18.72 9.10
CA LEU A 88 -7.30 -18.26 9.87
C LEU A 88 -7.44 -16.74 9.80
N TYR A 89 -6.34 -16.00 9.97
CA TYR A 89 -6.34 -14.54 9.86
C TYR A 89 -6.84 -14.08 8.48
N ASN A 90 -6.31 -14.65 7.40
CA ASN A 90 -6.69 -14.28 6.04
C ASN A 90 -8.15 -14.63 5.69
N SER A 91 -8.71 -15.67 6.31
CA SER A 91 -10.12 -16.05 6.15
C SER A 91 -11.08 -15.24 7.02
N GLY A 92 -10.55 -14.52 8.01
CA GLY A 92 -11.34 -13.81 9.01
C GLY A 92 -12.11 -14.70 9.97
N ASN A 93 -11.85 -16.01 9.97
CA ASN A 93 -12.56 -17.01 10.77
C ASN A 93 -11.60 -17.67 11.77
N ASN A 94 -11.89 -17.55 13.05
CA ASN A 94 -11.12 -18.21 14.08
C ASN A 94 -11.60 -19.65 14.32
N GLU A 95 -10.62 -20.48 14.67
CA GLU A 95 -10.87 -21.87 15.11
C GLU A 95 -11.23 -21.90 16.59
N VAL A 96 -12.14 -22.81 16.96
CA VAL A 96 -12.43 -23.09 18.36
C VAL A 96 -11.41 -24.12 18.88
N ILE A 97 -10.60 -23.70 19.85
CA ILE A 97 -9.59 -24.53 20.50
C ILE A 97 -10.18 -25.14 21.76
N ASP A 98 -10.10 -26.47 21.90
CA ASP A 98 -10.50 -27.17 23.11
C ASP A 98 -9.28 -27.38 24.02
N ILE A 99 -9.24 -26.62 25.11
CA ILE A 99 -8.15 -26.68 26.11
C ILE A 99 -8.51 -27.77 27.13
N THR A 100 -7.85 -28.90 27.02
CA THR A 100 -8.06 -30.06 27.94
C THR A 100 -6.89 -30.32 28.87
N GLY A 101 -5.76 -29.65 28.67
CA GLY A 101 -4.52 -29.82 29.42
C GLY A 101 -3.43 -28.91 28.84
N ASP A 102 -2.18 -29.26 29.14
CA ASP A 102 -1.01 -28.55 28.62
C ASP A 102 -1.00 -28.58 27.10
N ALA A 103 -0.89 -27.43 26.47
CA ALA A 103 -0.87 -27.31 25.03
C ALA A 103 0.07 -26.18 24.57
N SER A 104 0.63 -26.35 23.40
CA SER A 104 1.46 -25.35 22.73
C SER A 104 0.71 -24.82 21.51
N PHE A 105 0.69 -23.52 21.36
CA PHE A 105 0.04 -22.85 20.26
C PHE A 105 0.98 -21.82 19.63
N ALA A 106 0.61 -21.34 18.46
CA ALA A 106 1.33 -20.31 17.75
C ALA A 106 0.35 -19.24 17.27
N ALA A 107 0.83 -18.00 17.16
CA ALA A 107 0.07 -16.93 16.51
C ALA A 107 1.01 -16.02 15.70
N LYS A 108 0.53 -15.54 14.56
CA LYS A 108 1.17 -14.49 13.79
C LYS A 108 0.32 -13.25 13.84
N VAL A 109 0.89 -12.13 14.28
CA VAL A 109 0.25 -10.82 14.16
C VAL A 109 0.65 -10.18 12.85
N VAL A 110 -0.28 -9.45 12.25
CA VAL A 110 -0.11 -8.90 10.90
C VAL A 110 -0.24 -7.39 10.95
N PRO A 111 0.79 -6.63 10.51
CA PRO A 111 0.71 -5.17 10.45
C PRO A 111 -0.37 -4.73 9.43
N PRO A 112 -1.19 -3.72 9.76
CA PRO A 112 -2.31 -3.29 8.91
C PRO A 112 -1.89 -2.39 7.75
N TYR A 113 -0.61 -2.24 7.50
CA TYR A 113 -0.04 -1.35 6.49
C TYR A 113 0.88 -2.08 5.53
N SER A 114 1.17 -1.43 4.42
CA SER A 114 2.14 -1.81 3.40
C SER A 114 3.32 -0.85 3.38
N LYS A 115 4.45 -1.32 2.88
CA LYS A 115 5.61 -0.50 2.51
C LYS A 115 5.64 -0.36 0.99
N ILE A 116 5.88 0.83 0.49
CA ILE A 116 6.08 1.10 -0.93
C ILE A 116 7.42 1.80 -1.11
N THR A 117 8.27 1.25 -1.97
CA THR A 117 9.51 1.90 -2.43
C THR A 117 9.26 2.42 -3.85
N PHE A 118 9.24 3.73 -4.01
CA PHE A 118 9.04 4.38 -5.30
C PHE A 118 10.33 4.94 -5.87
N LYS A 119 10.58 4.67 -7.14
CA LYS A 119 11.77 5.14 -7.88
C LYS A 119 11.37 5.82 -9.17
N ILE A 120 12.20 6.78 -9.61
CA ILE A 120 12.16 7.28 -10.97
C ILE A 120 13.51 7.00 -11.63
N THR A 121 13.50 6.40 -12.80
CA THR A 121 14.71 6.12 -13.58
C THR A 121 14.59 6.68 -14.98
N LYS A 122 15.74 6.94 -15.60
CA LYS A 122 15.85 7.36 -16.98
C LYS A 122 16.64 6.28 -17.73
N ASP A 123 15.95 5.58 -18.61
CA ASP A 123 16.52 4.53 -19.46
C ASP A 123 16.28 4.88 -20.93
N LEU A 124 16.81 6.04 -21.32
CA LEU A 124 16.70 6.55 -22.67
C LEU A 124 17.91 6.10 -23.50
N PRO A 125 17.72 5.80 -24.80
CA PRO A 125 18.84 5.61 -25.71
C PRO A 125 19.80 6.81 -25.67
N SER A 126 21.10 6.56 -25.77
CA SER A 126 22.14 7.59 -25.66
C SER A 126 22.07 8.70 -26.73
N ASP A 127 21.35 8.45 -27.81
CA ASP A 127 21.07 9.42 -28.87
C ASP A 127 19.87 10.34 -28.58
N LYS A 128 19.19 10.13 -27.46
CA LYS A 128 18.04 10.94 -27.03
C LYS A 128 18.46 11.91 -25.93
N HIS A 129 18.48 13.17 -26.24
CA HIS A 129 18.86 14.24 -25.33
C HIS A 129 17.60 14.81 -24.65
N VAL A 130 17.01 14.05 -23.72
CA VAL A 130 15.86 14.46 -22.92
C VAL A 130 16.32 14.73 -21.48
N TYR A 131 16.04 15.92 -21.01
CA TYR A 131 16.31 16.37 -19.65
C TYR A 131 15.01 16.47 -18.90
N LEU A 132 14.96 15.88 -17.73
CA LEU A 132 13.77 15.79 -16.88
C LEU A 132 14.06 16.45 -15.54
N ALA A 133 13.30 17.47 -15.21
CA ALA A 133 13.31 18.12 -13.90
C ALA A 133 12.02 17.78 -13.15
N ILE A 134 12.07 16.81 -12.28
CA ILE A 134 10.94 16.47 -11.41
C ILE A 134 10.84 17.51 -10.31
N THR A 135 9.65 18.10 -10.15
CA THR A 135 9.36 19.14 -9.15
C THR A 135 8.59 18.61 -7.95
N GLU A 136 7.70 17.65 -8.16
CA GLU A 136 6.85 17.08 -7.10
C GLU A 136 6.59 15.59 -7.36
N VAL A 137 6.57 14.81 -6.28
CA VAL A 137 6.03 13.44 -6.26
C VAL A 137 5.14 13.30 -5.05
N ASN A 138 3.86 13.09 -5.27
CA ASN A 138 2.85 13.00 -4.22
C ASN A 138 2.07 11.69 -4.32
N VAL A 139 1.78 11.06 -3.18
CA VAL A 139 0.82 9.96 -3.07
C VAL A 139 -0.51 10.53 -2.60
N ARG A 140 -1.58 10.15 -3.26
CA ARG A 140 -2.91 10.68 -3.01
C ARG A 140 -3.94 9.58 -2.79
N HIS A 141 -5.08 9.95 -2.20
CA HIS A 141 -6.18 9.05 -1.83
C HIS A 141 -5.71 7.96 -0.85
N LEU A 142 -5.23 8.43 0.29
CA LEU A 142 -4.70 7.57 1.34
C LEU A 142 -5.81 7.15 2.30
N PRO A 143 -5.84 5.88 2.72
CA PRO A 143 -6.66 5.48 3.85
C PRO A 143 -6.23 6.23 5.12
N VAL A 144 -7.21 6.75 5.85
CA VAL A 144 -7.06 7.43 7.15
C VAL A 144 -7.64 6.59 8.28
N LYS A 145 -7.84 5.31 8.00
CA LYS A 145 -8.30 4.28 8.93
C LYS A 145 -7.66 2.96 8.60
N TYR A 146 -7.58 2.09 9.60
CA TYR A 146 -7.30 0.68 9.39
C TYR A 146 -8.22 -0.19 10.24
N SER A 147 -8.38 -1.45 9.86
CA SER A 147 -9.08 -2.47 10.61
C SER A 147 -8.12 -3.55 11.07
N LEU A 148 -8.44 -4.26 12.14
CA LEU A 148 -7.61 -5.36 12.63
C LEU A 148 -7.61 -6.55 11.66
N LEU A 149 -8.74 -6.83 11.02
CA LEU A 149 -8.83 -7.75 9.88
C LEU A 149 -8.76 -7.00 8.55
N PRO A 150 -8.44 -7.69 7.44
CA PRO A 150 -8.56 -7.11 6.11
C PRO A 150 -9.98 -6.56 5.89
N TYR A 151 -10.08 -5.32 5.43
CA TYR A 151 -11.34 -4.66 5.15
C TYR A 151 -11.62 -4.72 3.65
N GLU A 152 -12.83 -5.13 3.27
CA GLU A 152 -13.14 -5.39 1.87
C GLU A 152 -12.97 -4.17 0.97
N LYS A 153 -13.46 -3.01 1.43
CA LYS A 153 -13.42 -1.82 0.58
C LYS A 153 -13.63 -0.51 1.36
N TRP A 154 -12.62 0.34 1.37
CA TRP A 154 -12.77 1.73 1.80
C TRP A 154 -13.42 2.57 0.71
N THR A 155 -14.14 3.62 1.11
CA THR A 155 -14.73 4.61 0.21
C THR A 155 -14.23 6.01 0.54
N MET A 156 -14.44 6.99 -0.35
CA MET A 156 -14.11 8.40 -0.09
C MET A 156 -14.88 8.96 1.11
N ASP A 157 -16.11 8.47 1.35
CA ASP A 157 -16.92 8.89 2.50
C ASP A 157 -16.56 8.14 3.79
N ASN A 158 -15.87 7.00 3.67
CA ASN A 158 -15.53 6.14 4.81
C ASN A 158 -14.15 5.52 4.62
N GLY A 159 -13.13 6.18 5.12
CA GLY A 159 -11.80 5.61 5.31
C GLY A 159 -10.72 6.04 4.31
N VAL A 160 -11.05 6.61 3.15
CA VAL A 160 -10.07 7.20 2.23
C VAL A 160 -10.23 8.72 2.21
N SER A 161 -9.14 9.44 2.34
CA SER A 161 -9.14 10.91 2.25
C SER A 161 -8.56 11.37 0.91
N GLY A 162 -9.31 12.21 0.20
CA GLY A 162 -8.83 12.92 -0.99
C GLY A 162 -7.87 14.08 -0.65
N GLU A 163 -7.86 14.54 0.59
CA GLU A 163 -7.01 15.64 1.06
C GLU A 163 -5.67 15.16 1.64
N SER A 164 -5.60 13.90 2.09
CA SER A 164 -4.36 13.33 2.63
C SER A 164 -3.34 13.10 1.53
N ILE A 165 -2.14 13.62 1.74
CA ILE A 165 -1.02 13.59 0.78
C ILE A 165 0.23 13.15 1.52
N ILE A 166 0.95 12.15 0.97
CA ILE A 166 2.34 11.90 1.32
C ILE A 166 3.20 12.55 0.24
N SER A 167 3.99 13.56 0.59
CA SER A 167 4.96 14.17 -0.30
C SER A 167 6.27 13.39 -0.26
N LEU A 168 6.58 12.67 -1.33
CA LEU A 168 7.83 11.91 -1.45
C LEU A 168 9.00 12.77 -1.90
N TYR A 169 8.70 13.80 -2.66
CA TYR A 169 9.69 14.72 -3.22
C TYR A 169 9.07 16.06 -3.54
N GLU A 170 9.80 17.14 -3.23
CA GLU A 170 9.46 18.51 -3.61
C GLU A 170 10.74 19.29 -3.91
N ASN A 171 10.86 19.82 -5.13
CA ASN A 171 11.90 20.74 -5.53
C ASN A 171 11.34 21.71 -6.60
N LYS A 172 10.69 22.77 -6.15
CA LYS A 172 10.07 23.76 -7.04
C LYS A 172 11.07 24.55 -7.88
N SER A 173 12.36 24.45 -7.59
CA SER A 173 13.45 25.11 -8.32
C SER A 173 14.20 24.16 -9.24
N ALA A 174 13.73 22.89 -9.38
CA ALA A 174 14.38 21.93 -10.27
C ALA A 174 14.42 22.46 -11.71
N LYS A 175 15.58 22.35 -12.31
CA LYS A 175 15.83 22.75 -13.70
C LYS A 175 16.14 21.51 -14.54
N PRO A 176 15.93 21.59 -15.87
CA PRO A 176 16.22 20.46 -16.76
C PRO A 176 17.66 19.95 -16.71
N GLU A 177 18.62 20.80 -16.32
CA GLU A 177 20.01 20.40 -16.08
C GLU A 177 20.23 19.68 -14.75
N ASP A 178 19.29 19.76 -13.82
CA ASP A 178 19.33 19.03 -12.55
C ASP A 178 18.85 17.60 -12.82
N GLU A 179 19.76 16.65 -12.96
CA GLU A 179 19.36 15.25 -13.17
C GLU A 179 18.47 14.71 -12.03
N VAL A 180 17.66 13.68 -12.33
CA VAL A 180 16.66 13.05 -11.43
C VAL A 180 17.34 12.27 -10.27
N ASP A 181 18.54 12.66 -9.84
CA ASP A 181 19.43 11.94 -8.94
C ASP A 181 18.80 11.55 -7.59
N GLY A 182 17.93 12.37 -7.06
CA GLY A 182 17.36 12.12 -5.74
C GLY A 182 16.26 11.04 -5.69
N LEU A 183 15.75 10.60 -6.83
CA LEU A 183 14.65 9.64 -6.93
C LEU A 183 15.06 8.26 -7.47
N ALA A 184 16.26 8.16 -8.07
CA ALA A 184 16.79 6.90 -8.58
C ALA A 184 17.10 5.89 -7.47
N THR A 185 17.45 6.35 -6.27
CA THR A 185 17.71 5.49 -5.10
C THR A 185 16.46 4.96 -4.42
N GLY A 186 15.30 5.50 -4.78
CA GLY A 186 14.02 5.16 -4.19
C GLY A 186 13.65 5.98 -2.95
N ARG A 187 12.35 6.16 -2.76
CA ARG A 187 11.73 6.76 -1.59
C ARG A 187 10.74 5.78 -0.99
N ASP A 188 10.92 5.48 0.27
CA ASP A 188 10.04 4.61 1.01
C ASP A 188 8.91 5.41 1.63
N PHE A 189 7.70 4.86 1.57
CA PHE A 189 6.58 5.33 2.36
C PHE A 189 5.71 4.17 2.83
N TYR A 190 4.89 4.42 3.83
CA TYR A 190 3.97 3.45 4.39
C TYR A 190 2.54 3.97 4.24
N MET A 191 1.61 3.07 4.00
CA MET A 191 0.18 3.39 3.96
C MET A 191 -0.65 2.21 4.46
N TYR A 192 -1.83 2.48 5.00
CA TYR A 192 -2.76 1.43 5.38
C TYR A 192 -3.29 0.68 4.15
N GLU A 193 -3.74 -0.54 4.40
CA GLU A 193 -4.37 -1.37 3.37
C GLU A 193 -5.50 -0.63 2.67
N ASN A 194 -5.53 -0.73 1.34
CA ASN A 194 -6.57 -0.17 0.49
C ASN A 194 -6.98 -1.18 -0.57
N LEU A 195 -8.01 -1.98 -0.30
CA LEU A 195 -8.49 -3.03 -1.20
C LEU A 195 -9.60 -2.46 -2.10
N GLN A 196 -9.27 -2.18 -3.36
CA GLN A 196 -10.20 -1.57 -4.31
C GLN A 196 -10.62 -2.50 -5.45
N GLY A 197 -10.09 -3.74 -5.43
CA GLY A 197 -10.44 -4.79 -6.39
C GLY A 197 -9.65 -4.74 -7.68
N GLU A 198 -10.13 -5.48 -8.65
CA GLU A 198 -9.51 -5.61 -9.97
C GLU A 198 -10.50 -5.22 -11.07
N ASN A 199 -9.99 -4.65 -12.15
CA ASN A 199 -10.74 -4.38 -13.36
C ASN A 199 -9.96 -4.84 -14.59
N ASN A 200 -10.39 -5.91 -15.20
CA ASN A 200 -9.70 -6.58 -16.31
C ASN A 200 -10.13 -6.11 -17.71
N ILE A 201 -10.73 -4.92 -17.82
CA ILE A 201 -11.28 -4.44 -19.11
C ILE A 201 -10.17 -4.16 -20.14
N ASN A 202 -8.99 -3.72 -19.69
CA ASN A 202 -7.87 -3.33 -20.57
C ASN A 202 -6.56 -3.94 -20.09
N ASN A 203 -6.48 -5.27 -20.13
CA ASN A 203 -5.45 -6.06 -19.45
C ASN A 203 -3.99 -5.81 -19.85
N ASP A 204 -3.75 -5.29 -21.05
CA ASP A 204 -2.40 -5.23 -21.62
C ASP A 204 -1.85 -3.81 -21.73
N ASP A 205 -2.69 -2.78 -21.53
CA ASP A 205 -2.28 -1.39 -21.61
C ASP A 205 -2.37 -0.69 -20.24
N PRO A 206 -1.24 -0.46 -19.59
CA PRO A 206 -1.20 0.22 -18.32
C PRO A 206 -1.79 1.64 -18.34
N SER A 207 -1.75 2.34 -19.47
CA SER A 207 -2.32 3.69 -19.60
C SER A 207 -3.85 3.72 -19.49
N LEU A 208 -4.47 2.56 -19.71
CA LEU A 208 -5.91 2.35 -19.63
C LEU A 208 -6.35 1.72 -18.30
N LYS A 209 -5.46 1.60 -17.33
CA LYS A 209 -5.79 1.11 -15.99
C LYS A 209 -6.90 1.95 -15.36
N THR A 210 -8.10 1.38 -15.30
CA THR A 210 -9.34 2.09 -14.96
C THR A 210 -10.03 1.42 -13.79
N PRO A 211 -10.28 2.12 -12.66
CA PRO A 211 -11.04 1.58 -11.54
C PRO A 211 -12.45 1.11 -11.95
N VAL A 212 -12.95 0.10 -11.23
CA VAL A 212 -14.30 -0.41 -11.46
C VAL A 212 -15.33 0.71 -11.30
N GLY A 213 -16.25 0.82 -12.25
CA GLY A 213 -17.32 1.82 -12.25
C GLY A 213 -16.94 3.18 -12.83
N LEU A 214 -15.69 3.36 -13.28
CA LEU A 214 -15.31 4.50 -14.09
C LEU A 214 -15.31 4.13 -15.57
N GLU A 215 -15.72 5.11 -16.39
CA GLU A 215 -15.57 5.05 -17.84
C GLU A 215 -14.52 6.09 -18.26
N VAL A 216 -13.60 5.66 -19.13
CA VAL A 216 -12.61 6.56 -19.73
C VAL A 216 -13.35 7.54 -20.66
N PRO A 217 -13.35 8.85 -20.38
CA PRO A 217 -14.02 9.81 -21.24
C PRO A 217 -13.24 9.95 -22.56
N THR A 218 -13.98 10.00 -23.66
CA THR A 218 -13.40 10.18 -25.00
C THR A 218 -13.91 11.46 -25.65
N ILE A 219 -13.03 12.11 -26.38
CA ILE A 219 -13.36 13.20 -27.30
C ILE A 219 -13.43 12.65 -28.73
N GLY A 220 -13.84 13.46 -29.68
CA GLY A 220 -13.95 13.10 -31.11
C GLY A 220 -12.74 12.25 -31.56
N ASP A 221 -12.97 11.33 -32.45
CA ASP A 221 -12.01 10.32 -32.94
C ASP A 221 -11.60 9.24 -31.91
N GLY A 222 -12.33 9.09 -30.81
CA GLY A 222 -12.07 8.06 -29.78
C GLY A 222 -10.83 8.31 -28.91
N LYS A 223 -10.31 9.54 -28.93
CA LYS A 223 -9.18 9.94 -28.07
C LYS A 223 -9.65 10.17 -26.64
N ILE A 224 -8.81 9.82 -25.67
CA ILE A 224 -9.10 10.05 -24.25
C ILE A 224 -9.16 11.55 -23.98
N ASP A 225 -10.25 11.99 -23.35
CA ASP A 225 -10.33 13.31 -22.71
C ASP A 225 -9.66 13.26 -21.36
N TYR A 226 -8.46 13.53 -21.36
CA TYR A 226 -7.69 13.48 -20.18
C TYR A 226 -8.06 14.55 -19.15
N THR A 227 -8.47 15.70 -19.49
CA THR A 227 -8.92 16.73 -18.55
C THR A 227 -10.13 16.26 -17.75
N GLU A 228 -11.10 15.64 -18.41
CA GLU A 228 -12.28 15.08 -17.75
C GLU A 228 -11.92 13.77 -17.02
N TRP A 229 -10.98 12.99 -17.53
CA TRP A 229 -10.53 11.77 -16.91
C TRP A 229 -9.96 12.02 -15.51
N PHE A 230 -9.13 13.04 -15.34
CA PHE A 230 -8.56 13.37 -14.02
C PHE A 230 -9.53 14.01 -13.05
N LYS A 231 -10.50 14.69 -13.51
CA LYS A 231 -11.58 15.13 -12.63
C LYS A 231 -12.31 13.94 -12.01
N LYS A 232 -12.50 12.88 -12.80
CA LYS A 232 -13.10 11.63 -12.31
C LYS A 232 -12.25 10.92 -11.25
N TRP A 233 -10.92 11.04 -11.30
CA TRP A 233 -10.04 10.43 -10.31
C TRP A 233 -10.26 10.98 -8.89
N SER A 234 -10.69 12.21 -8.75
CA SER A 234 -10.99 12.78 -7.43
C SER A 234 -12.13 12.09 -6.69
N SER A 235 -12.94 11.30 -7.39
CA SER A 235 -14.11 10.61 -6.83
C SER A 235 -13.87 9.13 -6.50
N VAL A 236 -12.70 8.57 -6.84
CA VAL A 236 -12.42 7.15 -6.61
C VAL A 236 -11.48 6.95 -5.45
N PRO A 237 -11.72 5.94 -4.60
CA PRO A 237 -10.91 5.69 -3.42
C PRO A 237 -9.61 4.91 -3.70
N CYS A 238 -9.22 4.77 -4.99
CA CYS A 238 -7.99 4.11 -5.36
C CYS A 238 -6.78 5.02 -5.13
N THR A 239 -5.77 4.52 -4.46
CA THR A 239 -4.52 5.27 -4.22
C THR A 239 -3.74 5.42 -5.52
N TYR A 240 -3.22 6.61 -5.77
CA TYR A 240 -2.38 6.89 -6.93
C TYR A 240 -1.17 7.77 -6.59
N ILE A 241 -0.14 7.67 -7.43
CA ILE A 241 1.03 8.56 -7.38
C ILE A 241 0.89 9.61 -8.48
N GLU A 242 1.16 10.86 -8.12
CA GLU A 242 1.22 12.01 -9.02
C GLU A 242 2.67 12.51 -9.09
N VAL A 243 3.22 12.58 -10.30
CA VAL A 243 4.57 13.08 -10.58
C VAL A 243 4.45 14.30 -11.45
N LYS A 244 5.00 15.43 -10.99
CA LYS A 244 5.06 16.68 -11.74
C LYS A 244 6.48 17.11 -12.01
N GLY A 245 6.67 17.81 -13.11
CA GLY A 245 7.99 18.32 -13.48
C GLY A 245 7.96 19.01 -14.82
N ASN A 246 9.16 19.25 -15.34
CA ASN A 246 9.38 19.81 -16.66
C ASN A 246 10.34 18.94 -17.44
N TYR A 247 10.31 19.06 -18.75
CA TYR A 247 11.29 18.41 -19.61
C TYR A 247 11.79 19.36 -20.68
N THR A 248 13.02 19.09 -21.15
CA THR A 248 13.62 19.76 -22.30
C THR A 248 14.21 18.72 -23.24
N ILE A 249 13.99 18.87 -24.53
CA ILE A 249 14.49 17.99 -25.58
C ILE A 249 15.46 18.74 -26.48
N PHE A 250 16.63 18.13 -26.72
CA PHE A 250 17.62 18.61 -27.69
C PHE A 250 17.85 17.56 -28.78
N THR A 251 18.28 17.97 -29.97
CA THR A 251 18.66 17.03 -31.07
C THR A 251 20.07 16.48 -30.93
N SER A 252 20.89 17.14 -30.14
CA SER A 252 22.29 16.78 -29.87
C SER A 252 22.60 17.17 -28.42
N GLU A 253 23.88 17.27 -28.08
CA GLU A 253 24.33 17.63 -26.73
C GLU A 253 23.60 18.86 -26.13
N PRO A 254 23.55 18.98 -24.79
CA PRO A 254 22.89 20.09 -24.11
C PRO A 254 23.31 21.46 -24.62
N GLY A 255 22.31 22.29 -24.88
CA GLY A 255 22.53 23.67 -25.36
C GLY A 255 22.72 23.80 -26.87
N VAL A 256 22.68 22.69 -27.63
CA VAL A 256 22.75 22.72 -29.09
C VAL A 256 21.47 22.20 -29.68
N ASN A 257 20.81 23.00 -30.51
CA ASN A 257 19.54 22.66 -31.20
C ASN A 257 18.42 22.21 -30.26
N HIS A 258 17.97 23.10 -29.39
CA HIS A 258 16.76 22.96 -28.60
C HIS A 258 15.56 22.64 -29.51
N VAL A 259 14.84 21.56 -29.18
CA VAL A 259 13.70 21.08 -29.95
C VAL A 259 12.40 21.38 -29.26
N GLY A 260 12.37 21.31 -27.92
CA GLY A 260 11.17 21.53 -27.18
C GLY A 260 11.30 21.46 -25.66
N ASP A 261 10.38 22.15 -24.99
CA ASP A 261 10.12 22.10 -23.56
C ASP A 261 8.68 21.72 -23.29
N GLY A 262 8.41 21.26 -22.08
CA GLY A 262 7.05 21.06 -21.63
C GLY A 262 6.95 20.66 -20.17
N GLU A 263 5.71 20.54 -19.71
CA GLU A 263 5.39 20.08 -18.36
C GLU A 263 5.15 18.56 -18.33
N ILE A 264 5.54 17.95 -17.22
CA ILE A 264 5.27 16.56 -16.90
C ILE A 264 4.18 16.55 -15.84
N ASN A 265 3.14 15.76 -16.06
CA ASN A 265 2.13 15.46 -15.07
C ASN A 265 1.67 14.02 -15.24
N TYR A 266 2.40 13.08 -14.60
CA TYR A 266 2.05 11.66 -14.60
C TYR A 266 1.18 11.36 -13.41
N ARG A 267 0.17 10.50 -13.62
CA ARG A 267 -0.62 9.91 -12.55
C ARG A 267 -0.80 8.44 -12.86
N PHE A 268 -0.66 7.59 -11.87
CA PHE A 268 -0.89 6.18 -12.02
C PHE A 268 -1.38 5.57 -10.72
N PHE A 269 -2.36 4.69 -10.84
CA PHE A 269 -2.90 3.97 -9.69
C PHE A 269 -1.94 2.89 -9.22
N LEU A 270 -1.78 2.79 -7.91
CA LEU A 270 -1.09 1.68 -7.27
C LEU A 270 -1.92 0.40 -7.31
N GLY A 271 -1.30 -0.73 -7.07
CA GLY A 271 -1.88 -2.06 -7.03
C GLY A 271 -0.82 -3.13 -7.18
N GLU A 272 -1.23 -4.40 -7.26
CA GLU A 272 -0.30 -5.53 -7.43
C GLU A 272 0.29 -5.63 -8.84
N ASN A 273 -0.34 -4.98 -9.81
CA ASN A 273 0.15 -4.89 -11.18
C ASN A 273 -0.11 -3.53 -11.79
N SER A 274 0.47 -3.28 -12.96
CA SER A 274 0.37 -1.99 -13.66
C SER A 274 -0.91 -1.82 -14.48
N THR A 275 -1.75 -2.85 -14.65
CA THR A 275 -2.82 -2.85 -15.65
C THR A 275 -4.23 -2.97 -15.10
N SER A 276 -4.46 -3.77 -14.07
CA SER A 276 -5.82 -4.16 -13.66
C SER A 276 -6.09 -4.14 -12.17
N ASP A 277 -5.09 -4.30 -11.31
CA ASP A 277 -5.25 -4.42 -9.86
C ASP A 277 -5.08 -3.07 -9.16
N PHE A 278 -5.98 -2.78 -8.20
CA PHE A 278 -6.02 -1.56 -7.38
C PHE A 278 -5.88 -1.86 -5.88
N ASN A 279 -5.43 -3.07 -5.54
CA ASN A 279 -5.31 -3.50 -4.16
C ASN A 279 -3.92 -3.16 -3.61
N ILE A 280 -3.90 -2.44 -2.51
CA ILE A 280 -2.72 -2.31 -1.66
C ILE A 280 -2.97 -3.15 -0.43
N LYS A 281 -2.37 -4.34 -0.39
CA LYS A 281 -2.55 -5.32 0.67
C LYS A 281 -1.61 -5.03 1.84
N ARG A 282 -2.12 -5.16 3.05
CA ARG A 282 -1.32 -5.06 4.29
C ARG A 282 -0.16 -6.06 4.30
N ASN A 283 0.85 -5.77 5.12
CA ASN A 283 2.03 -6.61 5.30
C ASN A 283 2.78 -6.93 3.99
N THR A 284 2.71 -6.03 3.03
CA THR A 284 3.26 -6.22 1.68
C THR A 284 4.22 -5.09 1.33
N HIS A 285 5.35 -5.44 0.73
CA HIS A 285 6.30 -4.48 0.19
C HIS A 285 6.19 -4.43 -1.33
N TYR A 286 5.87 -3.25 -1.85
CA TYR A 286 5.79 -2.96 -3.28
C TYR A 286 7.03 -2.18 -3.72
N ASN A 287 7.68 -2.63 -4.80
CA ASN A 287 8.71 -1.86 -5.50
C ASN A 287 8.12 -1.31 -6.79
N VAL A 288 8.04 0.00 -6.90
CA VAL A 288 7.39 0.70 -8.02
C VAL A 288 8.40 1.63 -8.67
N THR A 289 8.61 1.47 -9.97
CA THR A 289 9.54 2.28 -10.74
C THR A 289 8.81 2.95 -11.90
N LEU A 290 8.91 4.28 -11.98
CA LEU A 290 8.56 5.03 -13.19
C LEU A 290 9.82 5.19 -14.02
N ALA A 291 9.89 4.46 -15.15
CA ALA A 291 11.03 4.50 -16.06
C ALA A 291 10.70 5.37 -17.28
N PHE A 292 11.49 6.39 -17.53
CA PHE A 292 11.44 7.14 -18.78
C PHE A 292 12.28 6.39 -19.83
N THR A 293 11.60 5.76 -20.79
CA THR A 293 12.20 4.79 -21.72
C THR A 293 12.29 5.26 -23.17
N GLY A 294 11.79 6.43 -23.49
CA GLY A 294 11.83 6.93 -24.86
C GLY A 294 11.10 8.23 -25.07
N LEU A 295 10.92 8.56 -26.33
CA LEU A 295 10.04 9.62 -26.80
C LEU A 295 8.87 9.01 -27.50
N ALA A 296 7.68 9.50 -27.25
CA ALA A 296 6.47 9.04 -27.87
C ALA A 296 5.93 10.06 -28.88
N GLY A 297 5.23 9.57 -29.89
CA GLY A 297 4.55 10.43 -30.86
C GLY A 297 3.33 11.12 -30.24
N LYS A 298 2.96 12.28 -30.78
CA LYS A 298 1.84 13.12 -30.31
C LYS A 298 0.50 12.37 -30.18
N ASN A 299 0.34 11.22 -30.80
CA ASN A 299 -0.90 10.44 -30.85
C ASN A 299 -0.77 9.10 -30.13
N GLU A 300 0.34 8.79 -29.47
CA GLU A 300 0.50 7.56 -28.71
C GLU A 300 -0.13 7.71 -27.34
N LEU A 301 -0.91 6.70 -26.94
CA LEU A 301 -1.42 6.59 -25.58
C LEU A 301 -0.24 6.38 -24.62
N GLN A 302 -0.19 7.20 -23.57
CA GLN A 302 0.90 7.19 -22.61
C GLN A 302 0.35 7.34 -21.21
N TYR A 303 1.11 6.90 -20.22
CA TYR A 303 0.90 7.30 -18.83
C TYR A 303 0.98 8.80 -18.63
N GLU A 304 1.46 9.46 -19.64
CA GLU A 304 1.58 10.90 -19.68
C GLU A 304 0.25 11.58 -19.72
N TRP A 305 0.12 12.43 -18.81
CA TRP A 305 -1.04 13.17 -18.58
C TRP A 305 -1.03 14.51 -19.07
N ARG A 306 -0.11 15.13 -19.38
CA ARG A 306 0.02 16.41 -20.01
C ARG A 306 1.48 16.72 -20.23
N VAL A 307 1.88 16.53 -21.39
CA VAL A 307 2.88 17.39 -21.96
C VAL A 307 2.14 18.54 -22.58
N GLN A 308 2.02 19.64 -21.90
CA GLN A 308 1.64 20.89 -22.53
C GLN A 308 2.90 21.44 -23.17
N ALA A 309 3.18 20.97 -24.38
CA ALA A 309 4.19 21.61 -25.21
C ALA A 309 3.51 22.80 -25.92
N ASP A 310 3.85 24.00 -25.54
CA ASP A 310 3.61 25.21 -26.32
C ASP A 310 4.54 25.29 -27.54
N LEU A 311 4.77 24.16 -28.19
CA LEU A 311 5.72 24.06 -29.28
C LEU A 311 5.00 23.69 -30.55
N GLU A 312 4.88 24.63 -31.43
CA GLU A 312 4.28 24.46 -32.76
C GLU A 312 4.95 23.39 -33.63
N ASN A 313 6.12 22.84 -33.21
CA ASN A 313 6.94 21.91 -34.00
C ASN A 313 7.41 20.65 -33.28
N SER A 314 7.09 20.39 -32.00
CA SER A 314 7.53 19.17 -31.32
C SER A 314 6.55 18.03 -31.63
N THR A 315 7.05 16.95 -32.23
CA THR A 315 6.29 15.74 -32.53
C THR A 315 6.49 14.62 -31.52
N PHE A 316 7.30 14.85 -30.48
CA PHE A 316 7.70 13.81 -29.54
C PHE A 316 7.54 14.28 -28.09
N TYR A 317 7.16 13.35 -27.23
CA TYR A 317 7.02 13.54 -25.79
C TYR A 317 7.87 12.49 -25.03
N PRO A 318 8.37 12.79 -23.82
CA PRO A 318 8.95 11.75 -22.97
C PRO A 318 7.94 10.67 -22.71
N LYS A 319 8.35 9.41 -22.80
CA LYS A 319 7.53 8.23 -22.51
C LYS A 319 7.93 7.64 -21.18
N GLY A 320 6.97 7.56 -20.26
CA GLY A 320 7.13 6.88 -18.99
C GLY A 320 6.51 5.47 -19.05
N THR A 321 7.13 4.53 -18.38
CA THR A 321 6.60 3.19 -18.16
C THR A 321 6.61 2.90 -16.67
N LEU A 322 5.46 2.52 -16.14
CA LEU A 322 5.37 2.06 -14.77
C LEU A 322 5.79 0.59 -14.70
N VAL A 323 6.75 0.30 -13.84
CA VAL A 323 7.19 -1.07 -13.58
C VAL A 323 7.00 -1.34 -12.10
N ILE A 324 6.31 -2.44 -11.80
CA ILE A 324 6.25 -3.00 -10.45
C ILE A 324 7.24 -4.16 -10.45
N ASP A 325 8.37 -3.96 -9.75
CA ASP A 325 9.49 -4.90 -9.76
C ASP A 325 9.18 -6.15 -8.95
N GLY A 326 8.93 -7.24 -9.65
CA GLY A 326 8.71 -8.56 -9.07
C GLY A 326 7.35 -8.70 -8.36
N ALA A 327 7.15 -9.84 -7.75
CA ALA A 327 5.98 -10.05 -6.89
C ALA A 327 6.13 -9.26 -5.59
N PRO A 328 5.05 -8.64 -5.06
CA PRO A 328 5.08 -8.00 -3.76
C PRO A 328 5.56 -8.96 -2.67
N SER A 329 6.45 -8.50 -1.82
CA SER A 329 7.02 -9.29 -0.74
C SER A 329 6.44 -8.91 0.63
N THR A 330 6.47 -9.83 1.57
CA THR A 330 6.02 -9.57 2.95
C THR A 330 6.98 -8.61 3.66
N ILE A 331 6.46 -7.57 4.32
CA ILE A 331 7.28 -6.61 5.08
C ILE A 331 7.64 -7.10 6.47
N GLY A 332 6.84 -7.98 7.04
CA GLY A 332 7.13 -8.62 8.32
C GLY A 332 5.91 -9.35 8.86
N ILE A 333 6.17 -10.39 9.62
CA ILE A 333 5.18 -11.10 10.42
C ILE A 333 5.84 -11.39 11.75
N VAL A 334 5.22 -10.99 12.85
CA VAL A 334 5.72 -11.30 14.20
C VAL A 334 5.08 -12.60 14.65
N PRO A 335 5.85 -13.67 14.82
CA PRO A 335 5.33 -14.94 15.32
C PRO A 335 5.21 -14.95 16.84
N PHE A 336 4.12 -15.50 17.34
CA PHE A 336 3.90 -15.80 18.76
C PHE A 336 3.66 -17.30 18.94
N TYR A 337 4.34 -17.90 19.91
CA TYR A 337 4.13 -19.29 20.30
C TYR A 337 3.45 -19.34 21.66
N VAL A 338 2.38 -20.09 21.76
CA VAL A 338 1.58 -20.23 22.96
C VAL A 338 1.73 -21.67 23.49
N VAL A 339 2.19 -21.83 24.71
CA VAL A 339 2.40 -23.13 25.35
C VAL A 339 1.62 -23.18 26.64
N ASN A 340 0.80 -24.21 26.84
CA ASN A 340 0.12 -24.50 28.10
C ASN A 340 0.91 -25.58 28.87
N ASN A 341 1.42 -25.25 30.04
CA ASN A 341 2.28 -26.13 30.85
C ASN A 341 1.59 -26.78 32.06
N SER A 342 0.33 -26.42 32.36
CA SER A 342 -0.28 -26.80 33.63
C SER A 342 -1.76 -27.19 33.55
N GLY A 343 -2.33 -27.32 32.37
CA GLY A 343 -3.79 -27.52 32.19
C GLY A 343 -4.65 -26.30 32.55
N SER A 344 -4.04 -25.28 33.13
CA SER A 344 -4.70 -24.00 33.48
C SER A 344 -3.93 -22.77 33.06
N ALA A 345 -2.69 -22.93 32.58
CA ALA A 345 -1.86 -21.82 32.10
C ALA A 345 -1.31 -22.10 30.70
N VAL A 346 -1.24 -21.08 29.88
CA VAL A 346 -0.71 -21.14 28.52
C VAL A 346 0.56 -20.30 28.44
N ASN A 347 1.67 -20.88 28.00
CA ASN A 347 2.93 -20.19 27.75
C ASN A 347 3.01 -19.81 26.27
N MET A 348 3.33 -18.57 25.97
CA MET A 348 3.65 -18.11 24.64
C MET A 348 5.16 -18.14 24.43
N THR A 349 5.62 -18.86 23.40
CA THR A 349 7.01 -18.88 22.95
C THR A 349 7.08 -18.50 21.49
N THR A 350 8.06 -17.74 21.10
CA THR A 350 8.27 -17.32 19.72
C THR A 350 9.26 -18.21 19.00
#